data_5446cf504a55862fbe5987bc6c14ad77
#
_entry.id   5446cf504a55862fbe5987bc6c14ad77
#
_cell.length_a   1.000
_cell.length_b   1.000
_cell.length_c   1.000
_cell.angle_alpha   90.00
_cell.angle_beta   90.00
_cell.angle_gamma   90.00
#
_symmetry.space_group_name_H-M   'P 1'
#
loop_
_entity.id
_entity.type
_entity.pdbx_description
1 polymer ?
#
loop_
_entity_poly.entity_id
_entity_poly.type
_entity_poly.pdbx_seq_one_letter_code
_entity_poly.pdbx_strand_id
1 'polypeptide(L)'
;MMLAALLAVGTTALAQNVSGNTENGTVEGTENGTVEGNENGSNENETFAPAAESSWLQPVELVGNGQKAYIFNVATETYITGKTATVKNIKDADVWTIDGDETRSFTCDNETKEHLVLEYIYIFPVHQWHAEVSSNDKRTATDFTIEEGSTKNSYKLTKYKKITLNGSQTAYFSVSGDKYVASLEPSINNDWYFISTDQKDVYAEYTSLFTEAANLLKNEKLNGQESVLGAIKTALQETAKGTFETSNADINKLKAAIADAKKAIEDITNGISNTSDNLKNAEITSIYSANGTRKAQLTKGINIVKMSNGTVKKILVK
;
A
#
# COMPACT_ATOMS: atom_id res chain seq x y z
N MET A 1 33.23 -24.37 7.25
CA MET A 1 33.14 -23.22 8.19
C MET A 1 32.79 -22.00 7.38
N MET A 2 31.53 -21.66 7.30
CA MET A 2 31.03 -20.44 6.61
C MET A 2 30.50 -19.48 7.65
N LEU A 3 31.08 -18.30 7.66
CA LEU A 3 30.69 -17.20 8.55
C LEU A 3 29.65 -16.35 7.82
N ALA A 4 28.43 -16.36 8.31
CA ALA A 4 27.37 -15.47 7.81
C ALA A 4 27.47 -14.12 8.54
N ALA A 5 27.74 -13.05 7.80
CA ALA A 5 27.69 -11.70 8.30
C ALA A 5 26.31 -11.10 8.01
N LEU A 6 25.57 -10.81 9.07
CA LEU A 6 24.30 -10.12 9.04
C LEU A 6 24.55 -8.62 9.03
N LEU A 7 24.26 -7.95 7.91
CA LEU A 7 24.30 -6.48 7.82
C LEU A 7 22.89 -5.93 8.01
N ALA A 8 22.65 -5.30 9.15
CA ALA A 8 21.46 -4.49 9.38
C ALA A 8 21.69 -3.10 8.77
N VAL A 9 20.86 -2.73 7.79
CA VAL A 9 20.82 -1.37 7.25
C VAL A 9 19.64 -0.64 7.88
N GLY A 10 19.94 0.31 8.76
CA GLY A 10 18.96 1.23 9.32
C GLY A 10 18.60 2.31 8.31
N THR A 11 17.32 2.47 8.06
CA THR A 11 16.77 3.59 7.30
C THR A 11 16.54 4.77 8.23
N THR A 12 17.31 5.85 8.07
CA THR A 12 17.04 7.14 8.70
C THR A 12 16.10 7.95 7.80
N ALA A 13 14.89 8.17 8.27
CA ALA A 13 13.98 9.15 7.68
C ALA A 13 14.44 10.57 8.11
N LEU A 14 14.77 11.41 7.13
CA LEU A 14 15.01 12.84 7.31
C LEU A 14 13.69 13.60 7.18
N ALA A 15 13.12 14.00 8.30
CA ALA A 15 12.09 15.03 8.32
C ALA A 15 12.79 16.39 8.47
N GLN A 16 12.75 17.20 7.42
CA GLN A 16 13.10 18.64 7.53
C GLN A 16 11.83 19.41 7.93
N ASN A 17 11.85 19.98 9.12
CA ASN A 17 10.92 21.03 9.49
C ASN A 17 11.73 22.31 9.75
N VAL A 18 11.54 23.30 8.89
CA VAL A 18 12.09 24.66 9.04
C VAL A 18 10.96 25.56 9.48
N SER A 19 11.01 26.07 10.71
CA SER A 19 10.50 27.40 11.00
C SER A 19 11.14 27.92 12.27
N GLY A 20 11.90 28.99 12.13
CA GLY A 20 12.44 29.75 13.25
C GLY A 20 11.41 30.67 13.87
N ASN A 21 11.52 30.95 15.12
CA ASN A 21 11.77 32.29 15.61
C ASN A 21 12.13 32.29 17.10
N THR A 22 13.08 33.14 17.45
CA THR A 22 13.63 33.56 18.73
C THR A 22 12.56 34.07 19.73
N GLU A 23 12.69 33.79 21.03
CA GLU A 23 13.21 34.71 22.02
C GLU A 23 13.17 34.18 23.47
N ASN A 24 14.15 34.59 24.22
CA ASN A 24 14.53 34.51 25.60
C ASN A 24 13.43 34.44 26.68
N GLY A 25 13.71 33.69 27.74
CA GLY A 25 13.04 33.83 29.05
C GLY A 25 13.45 32.77 30.08
N THR A 26 14.50 33.03 30.82
CA THR A 26 14.93 32.30 32.04
C THR A 26 13.91 32.49 33.15
N VAL A 27 13.43 31.43 33.83
CA VAL A 27 13.01 31.43 35.25
C VAL A 27 13.21 30.04 35.84
N GLU A 28 14.00 29.99 36.92
CA GLU A 28 14.14 28.87 37.85
C GLU A 28 12.88 28.65 38.69
N GLY A 29 12.68 27.45 39.16
CA GLY A 29 11.91 27.25 40.41
C GLY A 29 11.09 25.98 40.52
N THR A 30 11.67 24.94 41.10
CA THR A 30 11.21 24.07 42.20
C THR A 30 9.85 23.32 42.15
N GLU A 31 10.03 22.02 42.42
CA GLU A 31 9.27 21.11 43.29
C GLU A 31 8.00 20.37 42.78
N ASN A 32 8.21 19.06 42.75
CA ASN A 32 7.39 17.97 43.27
C ASN A 32 5.86 18.11 43.24
N GLY A 33 5.27 17.30 42.41
CA GLY A 33 3.86 16.95 42.47
C GLY A 33 3.58 15.69 41.63
N THR A 34 3.68 14.50 42.25
CA THR A 34 3.15 13.26 41.71
C THR A 34 1.63 13.42 41.57
N VAL A 35 1.16 13.65 40.38
CA VAL A 35 -0.25 13.53 40.05
C VAL A 35 -0.40 12.24 39.22
N GLU A 36 -0.98 11.23 39.85
CA GLU A 36 -1.57 10.12 39.13
C GLU A 36 -2.64 10.66 38.19
N GLY A 37 -2.27 10.92 36.95
CA GLY A 37 -3.17 11.32 35.88
C GLY A 37 -3.93 10.12 35.37
N ASN A 38 -5.20 10.11 35.70
CA ASN A 38 -6.24 9.30 35.11
C ASN A 38 -6.15 9.43 33.57
N GLU A 39 -5.59 8.44 32.88
CA GLU A 39 -5.61 8.35 31.42
C GLU A 39 -7.06 8.07 30.97
N ASN A 40 -7.85 9.12 30.95
CA ASN A 40 -9.11 9.16 30.25
C ASN A 40 -8.79 9.24 28.76
N GLY A 41 -8.97 8.11 28.06
CA GLY A 41 -8.69 7.98 26.65
C GLY A 41 -9.35 9.06 25.81
N SER A 42 -8.56 10.00 25.36
CA SER A 42 -8.94 10.85 24.26
C SER A 42 -9.07 9.96 23.02
N ASN A 43 -10.28 9.88 22.48
CA ASN A 43 -10.54 9.39 21.14
C ASN A 43 -9.90 10.37 20.15
N GLU A 44 -8.58 10.32 20.03
CA GLU A 44 -7.91 10.91 18.90
C GLU A 44 -8.40 10.14 17.66
N ASN A 45 -8.87 10.85 16.66
CA ASN A 45 -9.23 10.32 15.36
C ASN A 45 -7.95 9.75 14.71
N GLU A 46 -7.53 8.56 15.10
CA GLU A 46 -6.44 7.84 14.45
C GLU A 46 -6.84 7.63 12.99
N THR A 47 -6.15 8.31 12.10
CA THR A 47 -6.33 8.15 10.66
C THR A 47 -5.41 7.04 10.19
N PHE A 48 -5.98 5.89 9.85
CA PHE A 48 -5.24 4.78 9.26
C PHE A 48 -5.12 4.97 7.75
N ALA A 49 -3.92 4.78 7.22
CA ALA A 49 -3.64 4.74 5.78
C ALA A 49 -3.02 3.40 5.40
N PRO A 50 -3.37 2.82 4.26
CA PRO A 50 -2.74 1.61 3.77
C PRO A 50 -1.25 1.88 3.48
N ALA A 51 -0.45 0.82 3.49
CA ALA A 51 0.94 0.88 3.05
C ALA A 51 1.02 1.47 1.64
N ALA A 52 2.06 2.26 1.39
CA ALA A 52 2.29 2.86 0.07
C ALA A 52 2.43 1.76 -1.00
N GLU A 53 1.92 2.01 -2.21
CA GLU A 53 2.02 1.05 -3.31
C GLU A 53 3.47 0.67 -3.60
N SER A 54 4.40 1.64 -3.54
CA SER A 54 5.83 1.40 -3.76
C SER A 54 6.44 0.38 -2.79
N SER A 55 5.96 0.26 -1.56
CA SER A 55 6.41 -0.76 -0.60
C SER A 55 5.88 -2.17 -0.92
N TRP A 56 4.86 -2.27 -1.77
CA TRP A 56 4.26 -3.53 -2.21
C TRP A 56 4.80 -4.01 -3.56
N LEU A 57 5.66 -3.23 -4.21
CA LEU A 57 6.25 -3.62 -5.48
C LEU A 57 7.34 -4.67 -5.27
N GLN A 58 7.20 -5.81 -5.95
CA GLN A 58 8.22 -6.82 -6.06
C GLN A 58 8.74 -6.87 -7.50
N PRO A 59 9.96 -6.36 -7.75
CA PRO A 59 10.57 -6.46 -9.05
C PRO A 59 10.78 -7.93 -9.44
N VAL A 60 10.45 -8.27 -10.68
CA VAL A 60 10.71 -9.58 -11.27
C VAL A 60 11.93 -9.50 -12.18
N GLU A 61 12.62 -10.62 -12.31
CA GLU A 61 13.72 -10.74 -13.25
C GLU A 61 13.21 -10.60 -14.70
N LEU A 62 14.01 -9.94 -15.52
CA LEU A 62 13.74 -9.80 -16.95
C LEU A 62 14.22 -11.04 -17.68
N VAL A 63 13.31 -11.98 -17.93
CA VAL A 63 13.65 -13.32 -18.48
C VAL A 63 13.44 -13.45 -19.99
N GLY A 64 12.76 -12.53 -20.67
CA GLY A 64 12.71 -12.52 -22.14
C GLY A 64 11.34 -12.72 -22.79
N ASN A 65 11.35 -13.35 -23.98
CA ASN A 65 10.27 -13.37 -24.97
C ASN A 65 8.88 -13.67 -24.43
N GLY A 66 7.95 -12.73 -24.66
CA GLY A 66 6.56 -12.84 -24.28
C GLY A 66 6.28 -12.57 -22.80
N GLN A 67 7.29 -12.17 -22.03
CA GLN A 67 7.08 -11.77 -20.63
C GLN A 67 6.17 -10.55 -20.58
N LYS A 68 5.17 -10.59 -19.67
CA LYS A 68 4.29 -9.47 -19.42
C LYS A 68 4.60 -8.84 -18.08
N ALA A 69 4.72 -7.51 -18.05
CA ALA A 69 5.02 -6.77 -16.83
C ALA A 69 4.44 -5.36 -16.89
N TYR A 70 4.26 -4.74 -15.73
CA TYR A 70 4.22 -3.29 -15.61
C TYR A 70 5.65 -2.76 -15.54
N ILE A 71 5.90 -1.57 -16.07
CA ILE A 71 7.22 -0.93 -16.05
C ILE A 71 7.15 0.29 -15.14
N PHE A 72 7.95 0.28 -14.07
CA PHE A 72 7.93 1.27 -13.01
C PHE A 72 9.26 2.01 -12.91
N ASN A 73 9.23 3.33 -12.92
CA ASN A 73 10.42 4.15 -12.72
C ASN A 73 10.72 4.34 -11.24
N VAL A 74 11.91 3.95 -10.82
CA VAL A 74 12.32 3.92 -9.40
C VAL A 74 12.38 5.32 -8.79
N ALA A 75 12.87 6.30 -9.53
CA ALA A 75 13.11 7.65 -9.00
C ALA A 75 11.84 8.50 -8.90
N THR A 76 10.94 8.37 -9.88
CA THR A 76 9.70 9.18 -9.93
C THR A 76 8.52 8.47 -9.28
N GLU A 77 8.69 7.19 -8.95
CA GLU A 77 7.61 6.32 -8.44
C GLU A 77 6.38 6.34 -9.36
N THR A 78 6.61 6.14 -10.66
CA THR A 78 5.56 6.18 -11.69
C THR A 78 5.67 5.01 -12.65
N TYR A 79 4.53 4.61 -13.23
CA TYR A 79 4.45 3.56 -14.24
C TYR A 79 4.39 4.15 -15.65
N ILE A 80 4.96 3.43 -16.60
CA ILE A 80 4.78 3.71 -18.03
C ILE A 80 3.36 3.30 -18.47
N THR A 81 2.77 4.13 -19.32
CA THR A 81 1.50 3.82 -20.01
C THR A 81 1.69 3.87 -21.51
N GLY A 82 0.75 3.32 -22.29
CA GLY A 82 0.65 3.49 -23.74
C GLY A 82 0.31 4.92 -24.18
N LYS A 83 0.43 5.89 -23.27
CA LYS A 83 0.17 7.32 -23.50
C LYS A 83 1.45 8.13 -23.36
N THR A 84 1.36 9.42 -23.57
CA THR A 84 2.50 10.33 -23.53
C THR A 84 2.98 10.70 -22.11
N ALA A 85 2.29 10.26 -21.08
CA ALA A 85 2.60 10.57 -19.68
C ALA A 85 2.60 9.31 -18.81
N THR A 86 3.37 9.36 -17.72
CA THR A 86 3.38 8.32 -16.69
C THR A 86 2.21 8.46 -15.71
N VAL A 87 1.90 7.40 -14.96
CA VAL A 87 0.87 7.39 -13.91
C VAL A 87 1.45 6.91 -12.58
N LYS A 88 0.83 7.29 -11.46
CA LYS A 88 1.33 6.95 -10.13
C LYS A 88 0.79 5.63 -9.56
N ASN A 89 -0.36 5.17 -10.05
CA ASN A 89 -1.01 3.99 -9.49
C ASN A 89 -0.98 2.84 -10.49
N ILE A 90 -0.69 1.63 -10.03
CA ILE A 90 -0.66 0.41 -10.85
C ILE A 90 -2.02 0.12 -11.53
N LYS A 91 -3.13 0.54 -10.91
CA LYS A 91 -4.46 0.38 -11.49
C LYS A 91 -4.66 1.11 -12.82
N ASP A 92 -3.92 2.22 -12.99
CA ASP A 92 -3.99 3.10 -14.17
C ASP A 92 -2.85 2.79 -15.16
N ALA A 93 -1.94 1.87 -14.81
CA ALA A 93 -0.81 1.46 -15.63
C ALA A 93 -1.21 0.45 -16.70
N ASP A 94 -0.49 0.46 -17.80
CA ASP A 94 -0.64 -0.52 -18.88
C ASP A 94 0.37 -1.66 -18.72
N VAL A 95 -0.05 -2.86 -19.17
CA VAL A 95 0.80 -4.03 -19.26
C VAL A 95 1.64 -3.94 -20.52
N TRP A 96 2.90 -4.33 -20.43
CA TRP A 96 3.86 -4.34 -21.52
C TRP A 96 4.30 -5.76 -21.81
N THR A 97 4.30 -6.15 -23.09
CA THR A 97 4.92 -7.38 -23.57
C THR A 97 6.37 -7.08 -23.94
N ILE A 98 7.28 -7.92 -23.45
CA ILE A 98 8.72 -7.78 -23.58
C ILE A 98 9.21 -8.89 -24.50
N ASP A 99 9.76 -8.50 -25.65
CA ASP A 99 10.24 -9.41 -26.67
C ASP A 99 11.74 -9.25 -26.94
N GLY A 100 12.39 -10.32 -27.40
CA GLY A 100 13.81 -10.36 -27.75
C GLY A 100 14.68 -11.07 -26.70
N ASP A 101 15.93 -11.37 -27.01
CA ASP A 101 16.89 -12.08 -26.17
C ASP A 101 18.09 -11.22 -25.78
N GLU A 102 18.96 -10.85 -26.72
CA GLU A 102 20.13 -9.99 -26.46
C GLU A 102 19.71 -8.52 -26.29
N THR A 103 18.72 -8.12 -27.08
CA THR A 103 18.07 -6.82 -26.96
C THR A 103 16.57 -7.02 -26.69
N ARG A 104 15.93 -6.03 -26.09
CA ARG A 104 14.51 -6.08 -25.73
C ARG A 104 13.73 -4.98 -26.41
N SER A 105 12.58 -5.32 -26.96
CA SER A 105 11.56 -4.37 -27.37
C SER A 105 10.36 -4.46 -26.43
N PHE A 106 9.64 -3.35 -26.27
CA PHE A 106 8.54 -3.23 -25.33
C PHE A 106 7.30 -2.73 -26.05
N THR A 107 6.27 -3.56 -26.09
CA THR A 107 4.99 -3.24 -26.73
C THR A 107 3.88 -3.23 -25.71
N CYS A 108 3.10 -2.17 -25.66
CA CYS A 108 1.95 -2.03 -24.80
C CYS A 108 0.87 -3.05 -25.17
N ASP A 109 0.30 -3.72 -24.19
CA ASP A 109 -0.73 -4.76 -24.41
C ASP A 109 -2.15 -4.17 -24.46
N ASN A 110 -2.29 -3.02 -25.13
CA ASN A 110 -3.54 -2.36 -25.39
C ASN A 110 -3.96 -2.50 -26.87
N GLU A 111 -5.08 -1.91 -27.26
CA GLU A 111 -5.62 -2.00 -28.63
C GLU A 111 -4.71 -1.36 -29.68
N THR A 112 -4.03 -0.28 -29.32
CA THR A 112 -3.20 0.52 -30.25
C THR A 112 -1.77 0.03 -30.36
N LYS A 113 -1.34 -0.89 -29.47
CA LYS A 113 -0.02 -1.53 -29.51
C LYS A 113 1.13 -0.54 -29.60
N GLU A 114 1.09 0.52 -28.77
CA GLU A 114 2.22 1.44 -28.67
C GLU A 114 3.47 0.72 -28.17
N HIS A 115 4.62 1.28 -28.47
CA HIS A 115 5.92 0.74 -28.07
C HIS A 115 6.85 1.85 -27.58
N LEU A 116 7.86 1.44 -26.82
CA LEU A 116 8.90 2.36 -26.36
C LEU A 116 9.85 2.69 -27.50
N VAL A 117 10.16 3.97 -27.65
CA VAL A 117 11.06 4.51 -28.66
C VAL A 117 12.17 5.30 -27.99
N LEU A 118 13.41 4.98 -28.33
CA LEU A 118 14.62 5.75 -27.99
C LEU A 118 15.50 5.82 -29.23
N GLU A 119 15.52 6.96 -29.90
CA GLU A 119 16.24 7.09 -31.18
C GLU A 119 16.96 8.43 -31.31
N TYR A 120 17.98 8.44 -32.18
CA TYR A 120 18.73 9.63 -32.51
C TYR A 120 18.21 10.19 -33.85
N ILE A 121 17.47 11.27 -33.78
CA ILE A 121 16.72 11.86 -34.89
C ILE A 121 17.14 13.29 -35.18
N TYR A 122 16.84 13.75 -36.38
CA TYR A 122 17.01 15.15 -36.75
C TYR A 122 15.76 15.95 -36.40
N ILE A 123 15.92 16.88 -35.44
CA ILE A 123 14.93 17.89 -35.10
C ILE A 123 15.59 19.25 -35.42
N PHE A 124 15.12 19.91 -36.48
CA PHE A 124 15.75 21.15 -36.98
C PHE A 124 16.10 22.12 -35.82
N PRO A 125 17.32 22.64 -35.77
CA PRO A 125 18.43 22.49 -36.72
C PRO A 125 19.46 21.41 -36.35
N VAL A 126 19.20 20.53 -35.37
CA VAL A 126 20.21 19.59 -34.82
C VAL A 126 19.70 18.15 -34.80
N HIS A 127 20.66 17.21 -34.75
CA HIS A 127 20.34 15.84 -34.36
C HIS A 127 20.39 15.72 -32.85
N GLN A 128 19.40 15.02 -32.30
CA GLN A 128 19.32 14.77 -30.86
C GLN A 128 18.65 13.42 -30.55
N TRP A 129 18.88 12.93 -29.35
CA TRP A 129 18.17 11.79 -28.84
C TRP A 129 16.73 12.18 -28.47
N HIS A 130 15.81 11.28 -28.76
CA HIS A 130 14.40 11.43 -28.49
C HIS A 130 13.85 10.17 -27.86
N ALA A 131 13.03 10.30 -26.80
CA ALA A 131 12.36 9.20 -26.12
C ALA A 131 10.84 9.47 -26.08
N GLU A 132 10.05 8.48 -26.47
CA GLU A 132 8.59 8.57 -26.43
C GLU A 132 7.94 7.19 -26.33
N VAL A 133 6.63 7.18 -26.10
CA VAL A 133 5.73 6.06 -26.38
C VAL A 133 5.01 6.36 -27.69
N SER A 134 5.10 5.47 -28.66
CA SER A 134 4.62 5.73 -30.03
C SER A 134 3.98 4.51 -30.67
N SER A 135 3.04 4.71 -31.57
CA SER A 135 2.42 3.67 -32.39
C SER A 135 3.29 3.30 -33.61
N ASN A 136 3.15 2.07 -34.10
CA ASN A 136 3.94 1.53 -35.22
C ASN A 136 3.82 2.30 -36.54
N ASP A 137 2.71 3.02 -36.74
CA ASP A 137 2.49 3.86 -37.91
C ASP A 137 3.31 5.16 -37.89
N LYS A 138 3.84 5.54 -36.71
CA LYS A 138 4.65 6.74 -36.53
C LYS A 138 6.13 6.46 -36.40
N ARG A 139 6.51 5.48 -35.56
CA ARG A 139 7.92 5.11 -35.29
C ARG A 139 8.04 3.63 -35.03
N THR A 140 9.20 3.07 -35.36
CA THR A 140 9.53 1.68 -35.07
C THR A 140 9.94 1.49 -33.62
N ALA A 141 9.55 0.38 -33.01
CA ALA A 141 9.99 0.00 -31.68
C ALA A 141 11.53 -0.03 -31.58
N THR A 142 12.05 0.47 -30.48
CA THR A 142 13.48 0.39 -30.20
C THR A 142 13.85 -0.95 -29.64
N ASP A 143 14.91 -1.57 -30.21
CA ASP A 143 15.62 -2.68 -29.58
C ASP A 143 16.59 -2.11 -28.54
N PHE A 144 16.23 -2.22 -27.27
CA PHE A 144 17.04 -1.73 -26.15
C PHE A 144 18.10 -2.75 -25.75
N THR A 145 19.30 -2.28 -25.47
CA THR A 145 20.26 -3.02 -24.65
C THR A 145 19.86 -2.85 -23.19
N ILE A 146 19.85 -3.96 -22.43
CA ILE A 146 19.48 -3.95 -21.01
C ILE A 146 20.76 -3.98 -20.18
N GLU A 147 20.91 -3.05 -19.29
CA GLU A 147 22.00 -2.95 -18.32
C GLU A 147 21.44 -3.05 -16.90
N GLU A 148 22.23 -3.51 -15.94
CA GLU A 148 21.87 -3.46 -14.53
C GLU A 148 21.68 -1.99 -14.09
N GLY A 149 20.64 -1.74 -13.30
CA GLY A 149 20.36 -0.43 -12.72
C GLY A 149 21.27 -0.11 -11.54
N SER A 150 21.17 1.12 -11.07
CA SER A 150 21.88 1.58 -9.86
C SER A 150 21.20 1.05 -8.59
N THR A 151 19.91 0.76 -8.68
CA THR A 151 19.10 0.19 -7.60
C THR A 151 19.04 -1.33 -7.75
N LYS A 152 19.07 -2.06 -6.65
CA LYS A 152 18.98 -3.53 -6.67
C LYS A 152 17.74 -4.00 -7.44
N ASN A 153 17.91 -4.97 -8.34
CA ASN A 153 16.86 -5.55 -9.19
C ASN A 153 16.21 -4.55 -10.18
N SER A 154 16.82 -3.39 -10.41
CA SER A 154 16.42 -2.49 -11.47
C SER A 154 17.26 -2.68 -12.73
N TYR A 155 16.76 -2.16 -13.83
CA TYR A 155 17.38 -2.23 -15.14
C TYR A 155 17.41 -0.85 -15.79
N LYS A 156 18.41 -0.61 -16.64
CA LYS A 156 18.46 0.54 -17.54
C LYS A 156 18.14 0.09 -18.96
N LEU A 157 17.29 0.86 -19.63
CA LEU A 157 16.94 0.66 -21.03
C LEU A 157 17.80 1.59 -21.87
N THR A 158 18.77 1.05 -22.61
CA THR A 158 19.77 1.84 -23.31
C THR A 158 19.78 1.60 -24.81
N LYS A 159 20.27 2.59 -25.56
CA LYS A 159 20.54 2.50 -26.99
C LYS A 159 21.87 3.14 -27.31
N TYR A 160 22.73 2.39 -28.00
CA TYR A 160 24.01 2.88 -28.48
C TYR A 160 23.89 3.39 -29.92
N LYS A 161 24.56 4.50 -30.23
CA LYS A 161 24.70 5.03 -31.59
C LYS A 161 26.14 5.47 -31.86
N LYS A 162 26.70 4.99 -32.96
CA LYS A 162 27.98 5.50 -33.49
C LYS A 162 27.68 6.78 -34.28
N ILE A 163 28.25 7.91 -33.84
CA ILE A 163 28.11 9.21 -34.46
C ILE A 163 29.46 9.54 -35.12
N THR A 164 29.52 9.53 -36.45
CA THR A 164 30.78 9.53 -37.24
C THR A 164 31.73 10.70 -36.96
N LEU A 165 31.24 11.85 -36.59
CA LEU A 165 32.07 13.04 -36.31
C LEU A 165 32.36 13.23 -34.82
N ASN A 166 31.52 12.71 -33.95
CA ASN A 166 31.57 12.96 -32.49
C ASN A 166 31.78 11.71 -31.65
N GLY A 167 32.28 10.61 -32.26
CA GLY A 167 32.43 9.35 -31.58
C GLY A 167 31.15 8.53 -31.49
N SER A 168 30.89 7.97 -30.34
CA SER A 168 29.69 7.17 -30.05
C SER A 168 29.01 7.70 -28.79
N GLN A 169 27.71 7.51 -28.71
CA GLN A 169 26.90 7.87 -27.56
C GLN A 169 26.00 6.71 -27.16
N THR A 170 25.81 6.55 -25.85
CA THR A 170 24.75 5.73 -25.27
C THR A 170 23.70 6.66 -24.70
N ALA A 171 22.46 6.41 -25.02
CA ALA A 171 21.33 7.10 -24.42
C ALA A 171 20.50 6.15 -23.58
N TYR A 172 19.86 6.68 -22.57
CA TYR A 172 19.03 5.99 -21.58
C TYR A 172 17.59 6.47 -21.72
N PHE A 173 16.64 5.54 -21.78
CA PHE A 173 15.23 5.85 -21.65
C PHE A 173 14.95 6.28 -20.21
N SER A 174 14.35 7.42 -20.01
CA SER A 174 14.22 8.06 -18.70
C SER A 174 12.89 8.82 -18.55
N VAL A 175 12.65 9.33 -17.35
CA VAL A 175 11.49 10.17 -17.03
C VAL A 175 11.98 11.47 -16.39
N SER A 176 11.33 12.58 -16.75
CA SER A 176 11.49 13.89 -16.13
C SER A 176 10.10 14.47 -15.84
N GLY A 177 9.72 14.53 -14.56
CA GLY A 177 8.33 14.78 -14.19
C GLY A 177 7.43 13.63 -14.63
N ASP A 178 6.47 13.90 -15.50
CA ASP A 178 5.55 12.92 -16.10
C ASP A 178 5.88 12.57 -17.56
N LYS A 179 7.01 13.09 -18.10
CA LYS A 179 7.38 12.95 -19.52
C LYS A 179 8.54 12.00 -19.72
N TYR A 180 8.49 11.26 -20.82
CA TYR A 180 9.62 10.44 -21.30
C TYR A 180 10.69 11.35 -21.90
N VAL A 181 11.94 11.08 -21.54
CA VAL A 181 13.11 11.83 -22.01
C VAL A 181 14.26 10.90 -22.31
N ALA A 182 15.13 11.29 -23.23
CA ALA A 182 16.42 10.64 -23.44
C ALA A 182 17.48 11.32 -22.55
N SER A 183 18.16 10.54 -21.73
CA SER A 183 19.33 10.98 -20.94
C SER A 183 20.62 10.47 -21.55
N LEU A 184 21.67 11.26 -21.49
CA LEU A 184 23.02 10.83 -21.91
C LEU A 184 23.89 10.37 -20.72
N GLU A 185 23.42 10.63 -19.50
CA GLU A 185 24.12 10.26 -18.28
C GLU A 185 23.31 9.21 -17.50
N PRO A 186 23.96 8.14 -17.02
CA PRO A 186 23.31 7.18 -16.15
C PRO A 186 22.94 7.82 -14.80
N SER A 187 21.72 7.59 -14.36
CA SER A 187 21.20 8.09 -13.08
C SER A 187 20.12 7.16 -12.55
N ILE A 188 19.64 7.39 -11.33
CA ILE A 188 18.49 6.67 -10.77
C ILE A 188 17.19 6.94 -11.57
N ASN A 189 17.10 8.06 -12.30
CA ASN A 189 15.96 8.36 -13.18
C ASN A 189 15.87 7.43 -14.38
N ASN A 190 16.94 6.66 -14.66
CA ASN A 190 16.97 5.64 -15.70
C ASN A 190 16.72 4.23 -15.15
N ASP A 191 16.51 4.06 -13.86
CA ASP A 191 16.28 2.77 -13.23
C ASP A 191 14.81 2.37 -13.32
N TRP A 192 14.56 1.18 -13.83
CA TRP A 192 13.24 0.62 -14.08
C TRP A 192 13.07 -0.71 -13.38
N TYR A 193 11.96 -0.89 -12.67
CA TYR A 193 11.49 -2.19 -12.22
C TYR A 193 10.50 -2.78 -13.23
N PHE A 194 10.58 -4.08 -13.43
CA PHE A 194 9.54 -4.86 -14.09
C PHE A 194 8.71 -5.54 -13.01
N ILE A 195 7.41 -5.27 -13.00
CA ILE A 195 6.50 -5.69 -11.93
C ILE A 195 5.53 -6.72 -12.51
N SER A 196 5.36 -7.88 -11.84
CA SER A 196 4.44 -8.92 -12.28
C SER A 196 3.00 -8.41 -12.39
N THR A 197 2.25 -8.92 -13.37
CA THR A 197 0.88 -8.47 -13.66
C THR A 197 -0.12 -8.82 -12.57
N ASP A 198 0.14 -9.84 -11.76
CA ASP A 198 -0.70 -10.27 -10.63
C ASP A 198 -0.64 -9.29 -9.44
N GLN A 199 0.42 -8.51 -9.31
CA GLN A 199 0.56 -7.55 -8.20
C GLN A 199 -0.54 -6.49 -8.17
N LYS A 200 -1.08 -6.11 -9.32
CA LYS A 200 -2.21 -5.18 -9.40
C LYS A 200 -3.42 -5.66 -8.60
N ASP A 201 -3.78 -6.93 -8.77
CA ASP A 201 -4.95 -7.50 -8.12
C ASP A 201 -4.72 -7.72 -6.63
N VAL A 202 -3.52 -8.15 -6.25
CA VAL A 202 -3.11 -8.34 -4.84
C VAL A 202 -3.15 -7.00 -4.08
N TYR A 203 -2.58 -5.95 -4.65
CA TYR A 203 -2.60 -4.63 -4.01
C TYR A 203 -4.01 -4.02 -3.96
N ALA A 204 -4.82 -4.23 -5.00
CA ALA A 204 -6.21 -3.79 -5.04
C ALA A 204 -7.05 -4.50 -3.96
N GLU A 205 -6.87 -5.81 -3.77
CA GLU A 205 -7.53 -6.57 -2.71
C GLU A 205 -7.14 -6.04 -1.33
N TYR A 206 -5.85 -5.85 -1.08
CA TYR A 206 -5.34 -5.31 0.18
C TYR A 206 -5.94 -3.95 0.50
N THR A 207 -5.89 -2.99 -0.42
CA THR A 207 -6.40 -1.62 -0.19
C THR A 207 -7.91 -1.58 0.00
N SER A 208 -8.65 -2.45 -0.67
CA SER A 208 -10.09 -2.63 -0.49
C SER A 208 -10.43 -3.11 0.92
N LEU A 209 -9.75 -4.16 1.39
CA LEU A 209 -9.94 -4.72 2.73
C LEU A 209 -9.50 -3.73 3.82
N PHE A 210 -8.39 -3.03 3.60
CA PHE A 210 -7.91 -2.00 4.53
C PHE A 210 -8.95 -0.87 4.69
N THR A 211 -9.52 -0.41 3.58
CA THR A 211 -10.57 0.61 3.58
C THR A 211 -11.83 0.12 4.28
N GLU A 212 -12.24 -1.13 4.04
CA GLU A 212 -13.39 -1.74 4.70
C GLU A 212 -13.18 -1.83 6.21
N ALA A 213 -12.01 -2.30 6.65
CA ALA A 213 -11.65 -2.38 8.07
C ALA A 213 -11.66 -0.99 8.74
N ALA A 214 -11.07 0.02 8.08
CA ALA A 214 -11.08 1.40 8.58
C ALA A 214 -12.51 2.00 8.69
N ASN A 215 -13.40 1.63 7.77
CA ASN A 215 -14.81 2.06 7.84
C ASN A 215 -15.57 1.35 8.97
N LEU A 216 -15.22 0.10 9.30
CA LEU A 216 -15.85 -0.62 10.41
C LEU A 216 -15.50 0.01 11.77
N LEU A 217 -14.35 0.65 11.95
CA LEU A 217 -14.02 1.41 13.16
C LEU A 217 -15.00 2.57 13.43
N LYS A 218 -15.62 3.11 12.38
CA LYS A 218 -16.56 4.22 12.46
C LYS A 218 -18.02 3.75 12.55
N ASN A 219 -18.24 2.43 12.61
CA ASN A 219 -19.60 1.88 12.63
C ASN A 219 -20.18 1.97 14.03
N GLU A 220 -21.21 2.80 14.21
CA GLU A 220 -21.88 3.02 15.49
C GLU A 220 -22.38 1.74 16.17
N LYS A 221 -22.73 0.70 15.39
CA LYS A 221 -23.15 -0.60 15.95
C LYS A 221 -22.05 -1.31 16.72
N LEU A 222 -20.79 -0.98 16.48
CA LEU A 222 -19.65 -1.53 17.22
C LEU A 222 -19.29 -0.74 18.48
N ASN A 223 -20.00 0.33 18.78
CA ASN A 223 -19.78 1.08 20.02
C ASN A 223 -19.95 0.16 21.24
N GLY A 224 -18.94 0.13 22.11
CA GLY A 224 -18.91 -0.74 23.28
C GLY A 224 -18.43 -2.18 22.99
N GLN A 225 -17.99 -2.50 21.77
CA GLN A 225 -17.36 -3.76 21.39
C GLN A 225 -15.83 -3.60 21.37
N GLU A 226 -15.25 -3.25 22.52
CA GLU A 226 -13.82 -2.89 22.64
C GLU A 226 -12.85 -3.96 22.11
N SER A 227 -13.18 -5.23 22.33
CA SER A 227 -12.37 -6.36 21.82
C SER A 227 -12.35 -6.40 20.29
N VAL A 228 -13.50 -6.17 19.64
CA VAL A 228 -13.63 -6.18 18.19
C VAL A 228 -12.94 -4.95 17.57
N LEU A 229 -13.19 -3.77 18.16
CA LEU A 229 -12.55 -2.53 17.73
C LEU A 229 -11.03 -2.60 17.90
N GLY A 230 -10.54 -3.18 19.00
CA GLY A 230 -9.12 -3.41 19.25
C GLY A 230 -8.49 -4.34 18.20
N ALA A 231 -9.17 -5.43 17.83
CA ALA A 231 -8.70 -6.35 16.80
C ALA A 231 -8.59 -5.66 15.43
N ILE A 232 -9.59 -4.83 15.04
CA ILE A 232 -9.54 -4.05 13.79
C ILE A 232 -8.38 -3.06 13.83
N LYS A 233 -8.21 -2.28 14.92
CA LYS A 233 -7.10 -1.32 15.06
C LYS A 233 -5.74 -2.01 14.91
N THR A 234 -5.54 -3.14 15.61
CA THR A 234 -4.31 -3.92 15.53
C THR A 234 -4.06 -4.39 14.09
N ALA A 235 -5.08 -4.93 13.41
CA ALA A 235 -4.95 -5.37 12.03
C ALA A 235 -4.55 -4.22 11.10
N LEU A 236 -5.17 -3.03 11.23
CA LEU A 236 -4.82 -1.85 10.44
C LEU A 236 -3.40 -1.36 10.72
N GLN A 237 -2.98 -1.29 11.99
CA GLN A 237 -1.65 -0.83 12.38
C GLN A 237 -0.53 -1.76 11.87
N GLU A 238 -0.74 -3.07 11.95
CA GLU A 238 0.24 -4.04 11.51
C GLU A 238 0.33 -4.08 9.97
N THR A 239 -0.81 -4.10 9.29
CA THR A 239 -0.85 -4.20 7.82
C THR A 239 -0.50 -2.89 7.11
N ALA A 240 -0.60 -1.72 7.77
CA ALA A 240 -0.11 -0.44 7.24
C ALA A 240 1.42 -0.43 6.98
N LYS A 241 2.15 -1.39 7.51
CA LYS A 241 3.61 -1.58 7.29
C LYS A 241 3.89 -2.79 6.39
N GLY A 242 2.86 -3.36 5.78
CA GLY A 242 2.95 -4.54 4.94
C GLY A 242 3.76 -4.29 3.66
N THR A 243 4.26 -5.37 3.10
CA THR A 243 4.95 -5.42 1.82
C THR A 243 4.34 -6.53 0.96
N PHE A 244 4.76 -6.65 -0.30
CA PHE A 244 4.31 -7.76 -1.14
C PHE A 244 4.66 -9.13 -0.51
N GLU A 245 5.81 -9.25 0.15
CA GLU A 245 6.24 -10.49 0.80
C GLU A 245 5.31 -10.91 1.95
N THR A 246 4.70 -9.95 2.64
CA THR A 246 3.73 -10.20 3.71
C THR A 246 2.27 -10.21 3.24
N SER A 247 2.01 -9.94 1.97
CA SER A 247 0.69 -9.68 1.40
C SER A 247 -0.38 -10.71 1.77
N ASN A 248 -0.07 -12.01 1.64
CA ASN A 248 -1.01 -13.07 1.99
C ASN A 248 -1.37 -13.07 3.49
N ALA A 249 -0.39 -12.83 4.37
CA ALA A 249 -0.62 -12.77 5.81
C ALA A 249 -1.45 -11.52 6.17
N ASP A 250 -1.13 -10.39 5.58
CA ASP A 250 -1.81 -9.12 5.82
C ASP A 250 -3.26 -9.12 5.32
N ILE A 251 -3.49 -9.64 4.10
CA ILE A 251 -4.83 -9.84 3.54
C ILE A 251 -5.67 -10.76 4.43
N ASN A 252 -5.11 -11.90 4.90
CA ASN A 252 -5.81 -12.81 5.77
C ASN A 252 -6.12 -12.21 7.14
N LYS A 253 -5.23 -11.40 7.69
CA LYS A 253 -5.42 -10.69 8.95
C LYS A 253 -6.58 -9.67 8.84
N LEU A 254 -6.62 -8.87 7.78
CA LEU A 254 -7.72 -7.96 7.51
C LEU A 254 -9.04 -8.69 7.32
N LYS A 255 -9.06 -9.79 6.54
CA LYS A 255 -10.26 -10.63 6.35
C LYS A 255 -10.79 -11.17 7.67
N ALA A 256 -9.92 -11.64 8.56
CA ALA A 256 -10.34 -12.17 9.86
C ALA A 256 -10.96 -11.06 10.73
N ALA A 257 -10.31 -9.91 10.87
CA ALA A 257 -10.83 -8.79 11.66
C ALA A 257 -12.17 -8.27 11.11
N ILE A 258 -12.33 -8.18 9.79
CA ILE A 258 -13.58 -7.79 9.13
C ILE A 258 -14.68 -8.81 9.39
N ALA A 259 -14.38 -10.11 9.29
CA ALA A 259 -15.37 -11.17 9.54
C ALA A 259 -15.90 -11.14 10.97
N ASP A 260 -15.01 -10.96 11.95
CA ASP A 260 -15.39 -10.85 13.36
C ASP A 260 -16.24 -9.61 13.63
N ALA A 261 -15.90 -8.48 13.00
CA ALA A 261 -16.69 -7.25 13.10
C ALA A 261 -18.09 -7.40 12.49
N LYS A 262 -18.19 -7.96 11.30
CA LYS A 262 -19.49 -8.23 10.65
C LYS A 262 -20.36 -9.16 11.47
N LYS A 263 -19.77 -10.21 12.05
CA LYS A 263 -20.47 -11.12 12.95
C LYS A 263 -20.97 -10.41 14.20
N ALA A 264 -20.15 -9.55 14.82
CA ALA A 264 -20.58 -8.76 15.98
C ALA A 264 -21.76 -7.83 15.63
N ILE A 265 -21.73 -7.17 14.47
CA ILE A 265 -22.83 -6.33 13.98
C ILE A 265 -24.10 -7.16 13.75
N GLU A 266 -23.98 -8.36 13.18
CA GLU A 266 -25.10 -9.27 12.96
C GLU A 266 -25.71 -9.72 14.31
N ASP A 267 -24.88 -10.15 15.26
CA ASP A 267 -25.30 -10.56 16.59
C ASP A 267 -26.06 -9.44 17.33
N ILE A 268 -25.57 -8.19 17.22
CA ILE A 268 -26.24 -7.01 17.79
C ILE A 268 -27.57 -6.74 17.08
N THR A 269 -27.60 -6.82 15.76
CA THR A 269 -28.81 -6.56 14.94
C THR A 269 -29.87 -7.59 15.22
N ASN A 270 -29.50 -8.84 15.44
CA ASN A 270 -30.42 -9.93 15.81
C ASN A 270 -30.79 -9.90 17.30
N GLY A 271 -30.29 -8.93 18.08
CA GLY A 271 -30.52 -8.80 19.50
C GLY A 271 -29.86 -9.90 20.34
N ILE A 272 -28.81 -10.54 19.83
CA ILE A 272 -28.04 -11.58 20.50
C ILE A 272 -26.69 -10.97 20.89
N SER A 273 -26.53 -10.57 22.15
CA SER A 273 -25.19 -10.19 22.64
C SER A 273 -24.47 -11.41 23.21
N ASN A 274 -23.22 -11.61 22.82
CA ASN A 274 -22.34 -12.62 23.41
C ASN A 274 -22.10 -12.27 24.89
N THR A 275 -22.29 -13.26 25.77
CA THR A 275 -22.30 -13.09 27.23
C THR A 275 -20.93 -12.77 27.84
N SER A 276 -19.82 -13.02 27.15
CA SER A 276 -18.48 -12.97 27.77
C SER A 276 -17.89 -11.58 27.99
N ASP A 277 -18.15 -10.62 27.11
CA ASP A 277 -17.46 -9.32 27.16
C ASP A 277 -18.28 -8.20 27.84
N ASN A 278 -19.61 -8.37 27.95
CA ASN A 278 -20.50 -7.33 28.46
C ASN A 278 -20.84 -7.42 29.97
N LEU A 279 -20.29 -8.42 30.66
CA LEU A 279 -20.57 -8.63 32.09
C LEU A 279 -19.51 -8.06 33.04
N LYS A 280 -18.40 -7.51 32.53
CA LYS A 280 -17.27 -7.09 33.37
C LYS A 280 -17.57 -5.93 34.32
N ASN A 281 -18.60 -5.12 34.09
CA ASN A 281 -18.86 -3.91 34.89
C ASN A 281 -20.33 -3.62 35.27
N ALA A 282 -21.27 -4.54 35.01
CA ALA A 282 -22.65 -4.35 35.44
C ALA A 282 -23.28 -5.66 35.91
N GLU A 283 -23.87 -5.64 37.11
CA GLU A 283 -24.55 -6.81 37.69
C GLU A 283 -25.96 -7.00 37.10
N ILE A 284 -26.35 -8.28 36.93
CA ILE A 284 -27.72 -8.64 36.55
C ILE A 284 -28.65 -8.41 37.71
N THR A 285 -29.60 -7.51 37.56
CA THR A 285 -30.61 -7.21 38.60
C THR A 285 -31.89 -8.05 38.47
N SER A 286 -32.21 -8.47 37.25
CA SER A 286 -33.40 -9.30 37.00
C SER A 286 -33.25 -10.10 35.70
N ILE A 287 -33.80 -11.31 35.68
CA ILE A 287 -33.79 -12.21 34.52
C ILE A 287 -35.24 -12.55 34.17
N TYR A 288 -35.56 -12.52 32.87
CA TYR A 288 -36.86 -12.90 32.35
C TYR A 288 -36.68 -13.87 31.18
N SER A 289 -37.61 -14.80 31.03
CA SER A 289 -37.74 -15.60 29.82
C SER A 289 -38.29 -14.78 28.65
N ALA A 290 -38.23 -15.32 27.42
CA ALA A 290 -38.74 -14.64 26.21
C ALA A 290 -40.23 -14.25 26.29
N ASN A 291 -41.02 -14.94 27.11
CA ASN A 291 -42.43 -14.64 27.34
C ASN A 291 -42.68 -13.67 28.53
N GLY A 292 -41.62 -13.02 29.08
CA GLY A 292 -41.72 -12.05 30.16
C GLY A 292 -41.78 -12.63 31.58
N THR A 293 -41.73 -13.95 31.77
CA THR A 293 -41.76 -14.55 33.11
C THR A 293 -40.41 -14.35 33.80
N ARG A 294 -40.41 -13.79 35.03
CA ARG A 294 -39.21 -13.60 35.86
C ARG A 294 -38.58 -14.94 36.25
N LYS A 295 -37.26 -15.05 36.16
CA LYS A 295 -36.46 -16.23 36.48
C LYS A 295 -35.47 -15.90 37.60
N ALA A 296 -35.10 -16.91 38.38
CA ALA A 296 -34.08 -16.77 39.40
C ALA A 296 -32.66 -16.87 38.82
N GLN A 297 -32.54 -17.55 37.69
CA GLN A 297 -31.23 -17.76 37.00
C GLN A 297 -31.44 -17.86 35.48
N LEU A 298 -30.34 -17.75 34.75
CA LEU A 298 -30.34 -17.96 33.31
C LEU A 298 -30.71 -19.40 32.97
N THR A 299 -31.60 -19.57 32.00
CA THR A 299 -32.06 -20.88 31.54
C THR A 299 -31.71 -21.10 30.09
N LYS A 300 -31.59 -22.33 29.62
CA LYS A 300 -31.36 -22.66 28.21
C LYS A 300 -32.38 -21.94 27.32
N GLY A 301 -31.86 -21.34 26.22
CA GLY A 301 -32.66 -20.52 25.31
C GLY A 301 -32.46 -19.02 25.57
N ILE A 302 -33.44 -18.22 25.08
CA ILE A 302 -33.38 -16.74 25.14
C ILE A 302 -33.80 -16.27 26.52
N ASN A 303 -32.92 -15.47 27.18
CA ASN A 303 -33.18 -14.77 28.42
C ASN A 303 -33.12 -13.27 28.18
N ILE A 304 -34.01 -12.50 28.79
CA ILE A 304 -34.00 -11.02 28.82
C ILE A 304 -33.48 -10.64 30.20
N VAL A 305 -32.38 -9.92 30.29
CA VAL A 305 -31.75 -9.51 31.54
C VAL A 305 -31.77 -8.01 31.69
N LYS A 306 -32.13 -7.52 32.88
CA LYS A 306 -32.01 -6.12 33.28
C LYS A 306 -30.72 -5.98 34.07
N MET A 307 -29.88 -5.03 33.72
CA MET A 307 -28.59 -4.76 34.35
C MET A 307 -28.68 -3.66 35.38
N SER A 308 -27.72 -3.58 36.31
CA SER A 308 -27.65 -2.55 37.34
C SER A 308 -27.56 -1.11 36.81
N ASN A 309 -27.05 -0.94 35.60
CA ASN A 309 -26.97 0.33 34.86
C ASN A 309 -28.29 0.71 34.14
N GLY A 310 -29.38 -0.04 34.35
CA GLY A 310 -30.68 0.19 33.72
C GLY A 310 -30.84 -0.38 32.31
N THR A 311 -29.77 -0.90 31.69
CA THR A 311 -29.85 -1.50 30.34
C THR A 311 -30.58 -2.85 30.38
N VAL A 312 -31.26 -3.19 29.29
CA VAL A 312 -31.91 -4.49 29.09
C VAL A 312 -31.17 -5.22 27.94
N LYS A 313 -30.76 -6.46 28.22
CA LYS A 313 -30.05 -7.29 27.23
C LYS A 313 -30.78 -8.61 26.99
N LYS A 314 -30.65 -9.13 25.78
CA LYS A 314 -31.15 -10.43 25.37
C LYS A 314 -29.96 -11.40 25.31
N ILE A 315 -30.01 -12.47 26.10
CA ILE A 315 -28.91 -13.45 26.25
C ILE A 315 -29.40 -14.80 25.76
N LEU A 316 -28.64 -15.44 24.88
CA LEU A 316 -28.86 -16.82 24.47
C LEU A 316 -27.94 -17.74 25.30
N VAL A 317 -28.54 -18.62 26.08
CA VAL A 317 -27.83 -19.70 26.78
C VAL A 317 -28.00 -20.97 25.97
N LYS A 318 -26.87 -21.55 25.52
CA LYS A 318 -26.82 -22.80 24.74
C LYS A 318 -26.97 -24.03 25.63
#